data_be0958f077447f18e6679f99033f3a39
#
_entry.id   be0958f077447f18e6679f99033f3a39
#
_cell.length_a   1.000
_cell.length_b   1.000
_cell.length_c   1.000
_cell.angle_alpha   90.00
_cell.angle_beta   90.00
_cell.angle_gamma   90.00
#
_symmetry.space_group_name_H-M   'P 1'
#
loop_
_entity.id
_entity.type
_entity.pdbx_description
1 polymer ?
#
loop_
_entity_poly.entity_id
_entity_poly.type
_entity_poly.pdbx_seq_one_letter_code
_entity_poly.pdbx_strand_id
1 'polypeptide(L)'
;MNNTDKYKRDFARVLTLLMLLAALFVTDIPVSADTTDSATVSSISAVTVKAEIKASSNTALKISWEKCPLAQGYVIYRRESTRKAFRRIKKVSASRTSYIDKRLTSSKPYQYAVRAIRKENGKYVYSRYLMVTGATRPAIVKTRIKAASSSTMKVTWKKSSRADGYRIYRRPAAGKWVLVADVAKNLTSYTDTGLNASTKYVYTVRPYKKGGNVKYMSAVKLSNKASTPAAPKVTPSGDTSNSSVMSNTRFTAAQKDVMKKILYAVETGGQVYGNQKYGDFTEAFTNSSTEYAITIGAGQWYGTEAQRLLKLIHATMGEDEWNKIDTGNHYVWTAVCNEDWTKYRIPKSSWRARVIVKLLQ
;
A
#
# COMPACT_ATOMS: atom_id res chain seq x y z
N MET A 1 25.81 19.17 34.80
CA MET A 1 25.51 17.74 34.60
C MET A 1 24.50 17.67 33.44
N ASN A 2 24.95 17.20 32.28
CA ASN A 2 24.18 17.27 31.02
C ASN A 2 22.96 16.32 31.02
N ASN A 3 21.86 16.78 30.42
CA ASN A 3 20.59 16.01 30.31
C ASN A 3 20.77 14.62 29.64
N THR A 4 21.78 14.46 28.84
CA THR A 4 22.13 13.17 28.18
C THR A 4 22.61 12.10 29.17
N ASP A 5 23.27 12.51 30.28
CA ASP A 5 23.76 11.56 31.28
C ASP A 5 22.66 11.13 32.28
N LYS A 6 21.62 11.96 32.40
CA LYS A 6 20.42 11.61 33.16
C LYS A 6 19.61 10.54 32.40
N TYR A 7 19.40 10.73 31.08
CA TYR A 7 18.69 9.75 30.25
C TYR A 7 19.39 8.40 30.16
N LYS A 8 20.73 8.38 30.08
CA LYS A 8 21.49 7.11 30.09
C LYS A 8 21.37 6.36 31.41
N ARG A 9 21.36 7.08 32.53
CA ARG A 9 21.19 6.45 33.85
C ARG A 9 19.76 5.96 34.09
N ASP A 10 18.77 6.70 33.65
CA ASP A 10 17.37 6.29 33.80
C ASP A 10 17.04 5.08 32.87
N PHE A 11 17.58 5.04 31.65
CA PHE A 11 17.49 3.89 30.78
C PHE A 11 18.20 2.64 31.33
N ALA A 12 19.39 2.81 31.91
CA ALA A 12 20.10 1.72 32.57
C ALA A 12 19.33 1.18 33.81
N ARG A 13 18.70 2.06 34.59
CA ARG A 13 17.86 1.68 35.74
C ARG A 13 16.60 0.92 35.33
N VAL A 14 15.94 1.32 34.23
CA VAL A 14 14.77 0.63 33.68
C VAL A 14 15.16 -0.73 33.16
N LEU A 15 16.32 -0.85 32.49
CA LEU A 15 16.82 -2.13 31.96
C LEU A 15 17.22 -3.09 33.10
N THR A 16 17.83 -2.55 34.20
CA THR A 16 18.18 -3.34 35.38
C THR A 16 16.93 -3.78 36.16
N LEU A 17 15.90 -2.95 36.21
CA LEU A 17 14.62 -3.30 36.83
C LEU A 17 13.86 -4.36 36.07
N LEU A 18 13.91 -4.32 34.72
CA LEU A 18 13.34 -5.36 33.83
C LEU A 18 14.09 -6.69 33.94
N MET A 19 15.42 -6.66 34.10
CA MET A 19 16.20 -7.87 34.34
C MET A 19 16.00 -8.46 35.76
N LEU A 20 15.78 -7.61 36.78
CA LEU A 20 15.46 -8.06 38.14
C LEU A 20 14.03 -8.65 38.23
N LEU A 21 13.06 -8.10 37.47
CA LEU A 21 11.73 -8.72 37.36
C LEU A 21 11.74 -10.06 36.65
N ALA A 22 12.63 -10.26 35.67
CA ALA A 22 12.81 -11.56 35.02
C ALA A 22 13.50 -12.61 35.89
N ALA A 23 14.31 -12.17 36.88
CA ALA A 23 14.98 -13.04 37.84
C ALA A 23 14.10 -13.46 39.02
N LEU A 24 12.98 -12.79 39.26
CA LEU A 24 12.07 -13.10 40.39
C LEU A 24 11.03 -14.18 40.08
N PHE A 25 11.02 -14.73 38.84
CA PHE A 25 10.16 -15.84 38.44
C PHE A 25 10.91 -17.14 38.15
N VAL A 26 12.19 -17.25 38.55
CA VAL A 26 12.86 -18.54 38.59
C VAL A 26 12.75 -19.06 40.04
N THR A 27 11.58 -19.53 40.40
CA THR A 27 11.48 -20.51 41.48
C THR A 27 11.96 -21.82 40.91
N ASP A 28 12.99 -22.40 41.55
CA ASP A 28 13.45 -23.77 41.32
C ASP A 28 12.27 -24.73 41.45
N ILE A 29 11.63 -25.04 40.34
CA ILE A 29 10.83 -26.23 40.22
C ILE A 29 11.84 -27.34 39.99
N PRO A 30 11.92 -28.39 40.85
CA PRO A 30 12.78 -29.52 40.58
C PRO A 30 12.39 -30.04 39.18
N VAL A 31 13.36 -30.04 38.27
CA VAL A 31 13.23 -30.74 37.00
C VAL A 31 13.19 -32.23 37.32
N SER A 32 12.04 -32.71 37.69
CA SER A 32 11.67 -34.09 37.44
C SER A 32 11.79 -34.22 35.92
N ALA A 33 12.68 -35.10 35.50
CA ALA A 33 12.75 -35.53 34.10
C ALA A 33 11.43 -36.26 33.80
N ASP A 34 10.40 -35.46 33.63
CA ASP A 34 9.14 -35.95 33.16
C ASP A 34 9.19 -35.88 31.65
N THR A 35 9.27 -37.05 31.09
CA THR A 35 8.94 -37.38 29.72
C THR A 35 7.95 -36.36 29.20
N THR A 36 8.33 -35.70 28.10
CA THR A 36 7.40 -34.95 27.26
C THR A 36 6.20 -35.83 27.01
N ASP A 37 5.21 -35.70 27.89
CA ASP A 37 3.88 -36.21 27.64
C ASP A 37 3.32 -35.31 26.53
N SER A 38 3.69 -35.68 25.32
CA SER A 38 2.91 -35.36 24.13
C SER A 38 1.55 -35.96 24.43
N ALA A 39 0.66 -35.16 25.06
CA ALA A 39 -0.72 -35.55 25.32
C ALA A 39 -1.24 -36.06 23.99
N THR A 40 -1.22 -37.42 23.87
CA THR A 40 -1.66 -38.10 22.65
C THR A 40 -3.13 -37.80 22.55
N VAL A 41 -3.46 -36.88 21.64
CA VAL A 41 -4.85 -36.54 21.32
C VAL A 41 -5.50 -37.83 20.89
N SER A 42 -6.16 -38.50 21.82
CA SER A 42 -6.76 -39.85 21.64
C SER A 42 -7.96 -39.81 20.74
N SER A 43 -8.65 -38.67 20.63
CA SER A 43 -9.86 -38.53 19.82
C SER A 43 -9.72 -37.47 18.74
N ILE A 44 -10.17 -37.81 17.53
CA ILE A 44 -10.19 -36.87 16.39
C ILE A 44 -11.11 -35.67 16.63
N SER A 45 -12.08 -35.76 17.52
CA SER A 45 -13.01 -34.67 17.88
C SER A 45 -12.29 -33.50 18.58
N ALA A 46 -11.16 -33.72 19.21
CA ALA A 46 -10.37 -32.71 19.85
C ALA A 46 -9.46 -31.95 18.84
N VAL A 47 -9.18 -32.55 17.68
CA VAL A 47 -8.29 -31.93 16.65
C VAL A 47 -9.05 -30.85 15.91
N THR A 48 -8.38 -29.71 15.66
CA THR A 48 -8.87 -28.64 14.78
C THR A 48 -8.11 -28.63 13.47
N VAL A 49 -8.79 -28.85 12.35
CA VAL A 49 -8.16 -28.78 11.02
C VAL A 49 -8.13 -27.32 10.55
N LYS A 50 -6.92 -26.82 10.33
CA LYS A 50 -6.68 -25.50 9.73
C LYS A 50 -6.56 -25.67 8.22
N ALA A 51 -7.25 -24.83 7.46
CA ALA A 51 -7.19 -24.83 6.01
C ALA A 51 -6.78 -23.47 5.47
N GLU A 52 -6.20 -23.48 4.27
CA GLU A 52 -5.86 -22.28 3.49
C GLU A 52 -6.56 -22.30 2.14
N ILE A 53 -6.77 -21.11 1.55
CA ILE A 53 -7.37 -20.99 0.23
C ILE A 53 -6.47 -20.14 -0.67
N LYS A 54 -6.24 -20.67 -1.89
CA LYS A 54 -5.60 -19.92 -2.97
C LYS A 54 -6.47 -19.98 -4.23
N ALA A 55 -6.63 -18.85 -4.93
CA ALA A 55 -7.34 -18.85 -6.20
C ALA A 55 -6.48 -19.52 -7.29
N SER A 56 -6.95 -20.65 -7.83
CA SER A 56 -6.33 -21.33 -8.96
C SER A 56 -6.65 -20.63 -10.28
N SER A 57 -7.91 -20.19 -10.44
CA SER A 57 -8.36 -19.48 -11.64
C SER A 57 -9.52 -18.51 -11.31
N ASN A 58 -10.17 -17.99 -12.35
CA ASN A 58 -11.40 -17.22 -12.18
C ASN A 58 -12.63 -18.10 -11.85
N THR A 59 -12.52 -19.41 -11.96
CA THR A 59 -13.62 -20.36 -11.67
C THR A 59 -13.20 -21.52 -10.78
N ALA A 60 -12.01 -21.44 -10.13
CA ALA A 60 -11.52 -22.48 -9.25
C ALA A 60 -10.75 -21.95 -8.05
N LEU A 61 -10.94 -22.59 -6.91
CA LEU A 61 -10.22 -22.37 -5.66
C LEU A 61 -9.51 -23.66 -5.25
N LYS A 62 -8.24 -23.56 -4.85
CA LYS A 62 -7.51 -24.63 -4.20
C LYS A 62 -7.61 -24.43 -2.70
N ILE A 63 -8.11 -25.42 -2.03
CA ILE A 63 -8.16 -25.55 -0.56
C ILE A 63 -7.04 -26.51 -0.19
N SER A 64 -6.19 -26.16 0.75
CA SER A 64 -5.15 -27.02 1.31
C SER A 64 -5.22 -27.00 2.83
N TRP A 65 -4.78 -28.09 3.47
CA TRP A 65 -4.81 -28.23 4.91
C TRP A 65 -3.62 -29.08 5.38
N GLU A 66 -3.32 -28.99 6.67
CA GLU A 66 -2.29 -29.79 7.30
C GLU A 66 -2.78 -31.23 7.50
N LYS A 67 -1.86 -32.19 7.36
CA LYS A 67 -2.16 -33.60 7.57
C LYS A 67 -2.48 -33.84 9.05
N CYS A 68 -3.62 -34.48 9.32
CA CYS A 68 -3.99 -34.95 10.65
C CYS A 68 -3.59 -36.44 10.77
N PRO A 69 -2.69 -36.81 11.69
CA PRO A 69 -2.25 -38.20 11.84
C PRO A 69 -3.39 -39.18 12.16
N LEU A 70 -4.40 -38.74 12.88
CA LEU A 70 -5.54 -39.55 13.29
C LEU A 70 -6.61 -39.74 12.18
N ALA A 71 -6.48 -39.01 11.05
CA ALA A 71 -7.49 -39.01 10.02
C ALA A 71 -7.45 -40.28 9.14
N GLN A 72 -8.59 -40.87 8.90
CA GLN A 72 -8.81 -41.86 7.83
C GLN A 72 -9.32 -41.23 6.54
N GLY A 73 -9.61 -39.94 6.56
CA GLY A 73 -10.00 -39.14 5.40
C GLY A 73 -10.40 -37.73 5.81
N TYR A 74 -10.82 -36.95 4.81
CA TYR A 74 -11.27 -35.57 5.02
C TYR A 74 -12.58 -35.33 4.28
N VAL A 75 -13.40 -34.48 4.86
CA VAL A 75 -14.67 -34.01 4.25
C VAL A 75 -14.57 -32.51 4.08
N ILE A 76 -14.75 -32.05 2.86
CA ILE A 76 -14.70 -30.65 2.47
C ILE A 76 -16.14 -30.13 2.34
N TYR A 77 -16.41 -29.02 3.00
CA TYR A 77 -17.68 -28.32 2.97
C TYR A 77 -17.51 -26.95 2.35
N ARG A 78 -18.55 -26.47 1.65
CA ARG A 78 -18.62 -25.14 1.07
C ARG A 78 -19.97 -24.49 1.36
N ARG A 79 -19.94 -23.16 1.54
CA ARG A 79 -21.14 -22.31 1.44
C ARG A 79 -20.82 -21.05 0.66
N GLU A 80 -21.85 -20.43 0.10
CA GLU A 80 -21.71 -19.24 -0.76
C GLU A 80 -21.91 -17.91 -0.03
N SER A 81 -22.44 -17.95 1.18
CA SER A 81 -22.64 -16.80 2.06
C SER A 81 -22.84 -17.27 3.49
N THR A 82 -22.73 -16.35 4.45
CA THR A 82 -22.98 -16.62 5.87
C THR A 82 -24.44 -17.02 6.16
N ARG A 83 -25.37 -16.63 5.28
CA ARG A 83 -26.80 -16.96 5.38
C ARG A 83 -27.14 -18.39 4.90
N LYS A 84 -26.23 -19.08 4.23
CA LYS A 84 -26.42 -20.43 3.71
C LYS A 84 -25.68 -21.43 4.57
N ALA A 85 -26.31 -22.62 4.77
CA ALA A 85 -25.66 -23.74 5.43
C ALA A 85 -24.50 -24.29 4.62
N PHE A 86 -23.51 -24.88 5.30
CA PHE A 86 -22.45 -25.62 4.67
C PHE A 86 -22.98 -26.88 3.98
N ARG A 87 -22.59 -27.10 2.75
CA ARG A 87 -22.87 -28.34 2.01
C ARG A 87 -21.58 -29.12 1.81
N ARG A 88 -21.63 -30.43 2.04
CA ARG A 88 -20.53 -31.33 1.70
C ARG A 88 -20.34 -31.35 0.20
N ILE A 89 -19.10 -31.03 -0.25
CA ILE A 89 -18.75 -31.01 -1.69
C ILE A 89 -17.82 -32.16 -2.08
N LYS A 90 -17.01 -32.69 -1.13
CA LYS A 90 -16.09 -33.77 -1.41
C LYS A 90 -15.70 -34.52 -0.13
N LYS A 91 -15.46 -35.83 -0.26
CA LYS A 91 -14.74 -36.69 0.69
C LYS A 91 -13.46 -37.18 -0.02
N VAL A 92 -12.34 -37.15 0.68
CA VAL A 92 -11.04 -37.59 0.16
C VAL A 92 -10.31 -38.47 1.17
N SER A 93 -9.32 -39.25 0.69
CA SER A 93 -8.50 -40.14 1.55
C SER A 93 -7.61 -39.35 2.51
N ALA A 94 -7.06 -40.01 3.51
CA ALA A 94 -6.13 -39.44 4.48
C ALA A 94 -4.82 -38.94 3.85
N SER A 95 -4.40 -39.49 2.72
CA SER A 95 -3.22 -39.08 1.99
C SER A 95 -3.37 -37.74 1.28
N ARG A 96 -4.59 -37.26 1.07
CA ARG A 96 -4.87 -36.00 0.40
C ARG A 96 -4.92 -34.83 1.37
N THR A 97 -4.11 -33.82 1.11
CA THR A 97 -4.07 -32.58 1.89
C THR A 97 -4.49 -31.36 1.07
N SER A 98 -5.05 -31.56 -0.11
CA SER A 98 -5.63 -30.48 -0.91
C SER A 98 -6.76 -30.95 -1.81
N TYR A 99 -7.61 -29.99 -2.19
CA TYR A 99 -8.71 -30.16 -3.13
C TYR A 99 -8.88 -28.92 -3.99
N ILE A 100 -9.15 -29.09 -5.28
CA ILE A 100 -9.47 -27.98 -6.19
C ILE A 100 -10.96 -28.02 -6.47
N ASP A 101 -11.67 -27.03 -5.96
CA ASP A 101 -13.08 -26.81 -6.26
C ASP A 101 -13.19 -26.01 -7.57
N LYS A 102 -13.85 -26.62 -8.55
CA LYS A 102 -13.96 -26.10 -9.94
C LYS A 102 -15.40 -25.67 -10.24
N ARG A 103 -15.59 -25.03 -11.40
CA ARG A 103 -16.90 -24.55 -11.90
C ARG A 103 -17.57 -23.54 -10.96
N LEU A 104 -16.77 -22.78 -10.24
CA LEU A 104 -17.23 -21.69 -9.39
C LEU A 104 -17.56 -20.45 -10.23
N THR A 105 -18.43 -19.61 -9.69
CA THR A 105 -18.73 -18.31 -10.31
C THR A 105 -17.54 -17.38 -10.15
N SER A 106 -17.13 -16.71 -11.22
CA SER A 106 -16.06 -15.70 -11.21
C SER A 106 -16.42 -14.50 -10.31
N SER A 107 -15.43 -13.89 -9.69
CA SER A 107 -15.60 -12.73 -8.80
C SER A 107 -16.59 -12.99 -7.66
N LYS A 108 -16.57 -14.17 -7.07
CA LYS A 108 -17.47 -14.52 -5.98
C LYS A 108 -16.71 -15.07 -4.79
N PRO A 109 -17.03 -14.62 -3.56
CA PRO A 109 -16.48 -15.20 -2.34
C PRO A 109 -17.17 -16.51 -2.01
N TYR A 110 -16.42 -17.42 -1.39
CA TYR A 110 -16.88 -18.70 -0.88
C TYR A 110 -16.24 -18.95 0.47
N GLN A 111 -16.97 -19.67 1.33
CA GLN A 111 -16.46 -20.11 2.62
C GLN A 111 -16.33 -21.63 2.62
N TYR A 112 -15.25 -22.12 3.21
CA TYR A 112 -14.94 -23.53 3.30
C TYR A 112 -14.65 -23.93 4.73
N ALA A 113 -14.93 -25.20 4.99
CA ALA A 113 -14.52 -25.92 6.18
C ALA A 113 -13.99 -27.29 5.76
N VAL A 114 -12.90 -27.73 6.37
CA VAL A 114 -12.34 -29.06 6.20
C VAL A 114 -12.37 -29.75 7.54
N ARG A 115 -12.95 -30.97 7.57
CA ARG A 115 -12.97 -31.79 8.75
C ARG A 115 -12.27 -33.12 8.48
N ALA A 116 -11.35 -33.48 9.33
CA ALA A 116 -10.83 -34.84 9.35
C ALA A 116 -11.93 -35.82 9.88
N ILE A 117 -11.92 -37.02 9.38
CA ILE A 117 -12.85 -38.06 9.78
C ILE A 117 -12.10 -39.33 10.13
N ARG A 118 -12.63 -40.05 11.14
CA ARG A 118 -12.20 -41.37 11.55
C ARG A 118 -13.43 -42.20 11.93
N LYS A 119 -13.36 -43.48 11.69
CA LYS A 119 -14.40 -44.41 12.14
C LYS A 119 -14.05 -44.91 13.53
N GLU A 120 -14.92 -44.66 14.52
CA GLU A 120 -14.80 -45.08 15.90
C GLU A 120 -16.10 -45.83 16.28
N ASN A 121 -15.98 -47.04 16.76
CA ASN A 121 -17.12 -47.90 17.12
C ASN A 121 -18.20 -47.98 16.02
N GLY A 122 -17.77 -48.13 14.77
CA GLY A 122 -18.68 -48.22 13.62
C GLY A 122 -19.22 -46.91 13.09
N LYS A 123 -19.08 -45.77 13.80
CA LYS A 123 -19.61 -44.46 13.45
C LYS A 123 -18.49 -43.52 13.04
N TYR A 124 -18.76 -42.58 12.12
CA TYR A 124 -17.82 -41.53 11.76
C TYR A 124 -17.79 -40.42 12.82
N VAL A 125 -16.61 -40.15 13.37
CA VAL A 125 -16.32 -39.01 14.23
C VAL A 125 -15.58 -37.96 13.41
N TYR A 126 -15.86 -36.69 13.69
CA TYR A 126 -15.37 -35.54 12.90
C TYR A 126 -14.53 -34.60 13.76
N SER A 127 -13.43 -34.14 13.22
CA SER A 127 -12.63 -33.09 13.84
C SER A 127 -13.39 -31.78 13.97
N ARG A 128 -12.87 -30.84 14.77
CA ARG A 128 -13.23 -29.43 14.71
C ARG A 128 -12.67 -28.83 13.39
N TYR A 129 -13.09 -27.63 13.03
CA TYR A 129 -12.59 -26.90 11.84
C TYR A 129 -12.50 -25.41 12.12
N LEU A 130 -11.61 -24.73 11.40
CA LEU A 130 -11.63 -23.29 11.24
C LEU A 130 -12.20 -22.95 9.86
N MET A 131 -13.18 -22.05 9.86
CA MET A 131 -13.75 -21.57 8.63
C MET A 131 -12.77 -20.64 7.91
N VAL A 132 -12.58 -20.85 6.62
CA VAL A 132 -11.74 -20.01 5.78
C VAL A 132 -12.56 -19.40 4.64
N THR A 133 -12.24 -18.15 4.30
CA THR A 133 -12.93 -17.42 3.25
C THR A 133 -11.96 -17.11 2.12
N GLY A 134 -12.34 -17.44 0.89
CA GLY A 134 -11.59 -17.09 -0.31
C GLY A 134 -12.52 -16.61 -1.41
N ALA A 135 -11.96 -16.01 -2.46
CA ALA A 135 -12.73 -15.60 -3.62
C ALA A 135 -12.09 -16.06 -4.93
N THR A 136 -12.91 -16.40 -5.90
CA THR A 136 -12.45 -16.61 -7.28
C THR A 136 -11.97 -15.30 -7.86
N ARG A 137 -10.95 -15.37 -8.72
CA ARG A 137 -10.40 -14.19 -9.39
C ARG A 137 -11.43 -13.56 -10.31
N PRO A 138 -11.49 -12.24 -10.44
CA PRO A 138 -12.21 -11.59 -11.52
C PRO A 138 -11.66 -11.97 -12.88
N ALA A 139 -12.49 -11.85 -13.91
CA ALA A 139 -12.05 -11.96 -15.29
C ALA A 139 -11.04 -10.85 -15.61
N ILE A 140 -10.15 -11.13 -16.56
CA ILE A 140 -9.18 -10.18 -17.09
C ILE A 140 -9.95 -9.06 -17.80
N VAL A 141 -9.50 -7.80 -17.63
CA VAL A 141 -10.02 -6.67 -18.40
C VAL A 141 -9.01 -6.25 -19.48
N LYS A 142 -9.53 -5.80 -20.61
CA LYS A 142 -8.72 -5.19 -21.67
C LYS A 142 -8.40 -3.75 -21.24
N THR A 143 -7.13 -3.47 -21.04
CA THR A 143 -6.61 -2.13 -20.72
C THR A 143 -6.20 -1.43 -21.99
N ARG A 144 -6.60 -0.18 -22.15
CA ARG A 144 -6.16 0.73 -23.24
C ARG A 144 -5.51 1.94 -22.62
N ILE A 145 -4.48 2.46 -23.26
CA ILE A 145 -3.80 3.68 -22.85
C ILE A 145 -3.65 4.62 -24.04
N LYS A 146 -3.73 5.92 -23.74
CA LYS A 146 -3.50 7.00 -24.70
C LYS A 146 -2.77 8.13 -23.98
N ALA A 147 -1.71 8.65 -24.57
CA ALA A 147 -1.06 9.84 -24.06
C ALA A 147 -2.02 11.03 -24.13
N ALA A 148 -2.11 11.80 -23.05
CA ALA A 148 -2.89 13.02 -22.98
C ALA A 148 -1.98 14.26 -23.03
N SER A 149 -0.72 14.13 -22.58
CA SER A 149 0.33 15.17 -22.72
C SER A 149 1.72 14.51 -22.65
N SER A 150 2.76 15.29 -22.71
CA SER A 150 4.15 14.85 -22.51
C SER A 150 4.41 14.20 -21.14
N SER A 151 3.57 14.48 -20.16
CA SER A 151 3.70 13.97 -18.80
C SER A 151 2.46 13.22 -18.27
N THR A 152 1.47 12.94 -19.15
CA THR A 152 0.18 12.39 -18.72
C THR A 152 -0.29 11.27 -19.63
N MET A 153 -0.77 10.17 -19.04
CA MET A 153 -1.32 9.03 -19.75
C MET A 153 -2.75 8.73 -19.24
N LYS A 154 -3.72 8.67 -20.14
CA LYS A 154 -5.09 8.21 -19.83
C LYS A 154 -5.16 6.69 -19.97
N VAL A 155 -5.52 6.01 -18.89
CA VAL A 155 -5.73 4.56 -18.80
C VAL A 155 -7.22 4.27 -18.75
N THR A 156 -7.73 3.37 -19.60
CA THR A 156 -9.14 3.01 -19.64
C THR A 156 -9.34 1.51 -19.71
N TRP A 157 -10.45 1.02 -19.18
CA TRP A 157 -10.81 -0.40 -19.19
C TRP A 157 -12.32 -0.61 -19.17
N LYS A 158 -12.77 -1.82 -19.53
CA LYS A 158 -14.17 -2.19 -19.35
C LYS A 158 -14.44 -2.61 -17.92
N LYS A 159 -15.62 -2.29 -17.40
CA LYS A 159 -16.06 -2.71 -16.07
C LYS A 159 -16.01 -4.23 -15.94
N SER A 160 -15.38 -4.72 -14.87
CA SER A 160 -15.37 -6.13 -14.50
C SER A 160 -16.58 -6.43 -13.59
N SER A 161 -17.37 -7.42 -13.99
CA SER A 161 -18.53 -7.84 -13.20
C SER A 161 -18.12 -8.32 -11.81
N ARG A 162 -18.81 -7.87 -10.78
CA ARG A 162 -18.61 -8.25 -9.37
C ARG A 162 -17.23 -7.96 -8.78
N ALA A 163 -16.36 -7.24 -9.47
CA ALA A 163 -15.11 -6.76 -8.86
C ALA A 163 -15.41 -5.78 -7.73
N ASP A 164 -14.53 -5.74 -6.72
CA ASP A 164 -14.62 -4.79 -5.61
C ASP A 164 -13.77 -3.54 -5.85
N GLY A 165 -12.86 -3.58 -6.84
CA GLY A 165 -12.02 -2.47 -7.25
C GLY A 165 -10.97 -2.92 -8.26
N TYR A 166 -10.06 -1.99 -8.58
CA TYR A 166 -9.00 -2.22 -9.57
C TYR A 166 -7.68 -1.71 -9.04
N ARG A 167 -6.62 -2.49 -9.24
CA ARG A 167 -5.23 -2.04 -9.08
C ARG A 167 -4.61 -1.80 -10.44
N ILE A 168 -4.04 -0.61 -10.60
CA ILE A 168 -3.39 -0.15 -11.82
C ILE A 168 -1.89 -0.17 -11.59
N TYR A 169 -1.20 -0.88 -12.45
CA TYR A 169 0.26 -0.97 -12.41
C TYR A 169 0.83 -0.39 -13.69
N ARG A 170 1.94 0.30 -13.58
CA ARG A 170 2.72 0.90 -14.66
C ARG A 170 4.16 0.40 -14.62
N ARG A 171 4.77 0.34 -15.77
CA ARG A 171 6.22 0.33 -15.93
C ARG A 171 6.65 1.07 -17.19
N PRO A 172 7.85 1.66 -17.26
CA PRO A 172 8.53 1.95 -18.50
C PRO A 172 8.72 0.64 -19.30
N ALA A 173 8.97 0.71 -20.60
CA ALA A 173 9.07 -0.48 -21.44
C ALA A 173 10.09 -1.51 -20.93
N ALA A 174 11.21 -1.04 -20.34
CA ALA A 174 12.28 -1.85 -19.77
C ALA A 174 12.37 -1.80 -18.24
N GLY A 175 11.36 -1.24 -17.53
CA GLY A 175 11.40 -1.02 -16.09
C GLY A 175 10.62 -2.04 -15.26
N LYS A 176 10.68 -1.89 -13.95
CA LYS A 176 9.91 -2.68 -12.97
C LYS A 176 8.47 -2.19 -12.88
N TRP A 177 7.56 -3.07 -12.47
CA TRP A 177 6.16 -2.75 -12.21
C TRP A 177 6.00 -1.95 -10.93
N VAL A 178 5.26 -0.85 -11.01
CA VAL A 178 4.89 -0.01 -9.87
C VAL A 178 3.36 0.04 -9.79
N LEU A 179 2.81 -0.08 -8.58
CA LEU A 179 1.40 0.16 -8.31
C LEU A 179 1.19 1.69 -8.30
N VAL A 180 0.41 2.19 -9.27
CA VAL A 180 0.14 3.64 -9.40
C VAL A 180 -1.22 4.05 -8.87
N ALA A 181 -2.18 3.11 -8.78
CA ALA A 181 -3.48 3.39 -8.17
C ALA A 181 -4.21 2.13 -7.69
N ASP A 182 -5.02 2.28 -6.65
CA ASP A 182 -6.03 1.31 -6.19
C ASP A 182 -7.38 2.06 -6.18
N VAL A 183 -8.25 1.76 -7.14
CA VAL A 183 -9.44 2.57 -7.40
C VAL A 183 -10.74 1.77 -7.21
N ALA A 184 -11.81 2.50 -6.96
CA ALA A 184 -13.14 1.95 -6.69
C ALA A 184 -13.74 1.21 -7.89
N LYS A 185 -14.66 0.27 -7.61
CA LYS A 185 -15.32 -0.61 -8.60
C LYS A 185 -16.14 0.10 -9.68
N ASN A 186 -16.55 1.33 -9.42
CA ASN A 186 -17.34 2.14 -10.37
C ASN A 186 -16.48 2.88 -11.40
N LEU A 187 -15.17 3.01 -11.16
CA LEU A 187 -14.27 3.68 -12.08
C LEU A 187 -13.84 2.75 -13.22
N THR A 188 -13.74 3.30 -14.42
CA THR A 188 -13.28 2.63 -15.64
C THR A 188 -12.18 3.42 -16.37
N SER A 189 -11.68 4.47 -15.74
CA SER A 189 -10.54 5.25 -16.22
C SER A 189 -9.70 5.76 -15.05
N TYR A 190 -8.44 6.05 -15.36
CA TYR A 190 -7.47 6.65 -14.46
C TYR A 190 -6.54 7.53 -15.31
N THR A 191 -6.20 8.70 -14.79
CA THR A 191 -5.23 9.60 -15.40
C THR A 191 -3.94 9.53 -14.60
N ASP A 192 -2.89 9.04 -15.22
CA ASP A 192 -1.56 8.92 -14.64
C ASP A 192 -0.74 10.16 -15.03
N THR A 193 -0.21 10.87 -14.07
CA THR A 193 0.51 12.14 -14.23
C THR A 193 1.96 12.01 -13.77
N GLY A 194 2.78 13.02 -14.01
CA GLY A 194 4.19 13.01 -13.61
C GLY A 194 5.03 11.98 -14.38
N LEU A 195 4.69 11.75 -15.65
CA LEU A 195 5.43 10.84 -16.53
C LEU A 195 6.56 11.59 -17.26
N ASN A 196 7.64 10.88 -17.52
CA ASN A 196 8.71 11.42 -18.36
C ASN A 196 8.25 11.56 -19.81
N ALA A 197 8.59 12.67 -20.46
CA ALA A 197 8.37 12.90 -21.88
C ALA A 197 9.11 11.87 -22.72
N SER A 198 8.68 11.68 -23.97
CA SER A 198 9.29 10.74 -24.94
C SER A 198 9.48 9.31 -24.41
N THR A 199 8.76 8.91 -23.38
CA THR A 199 8.96 7.64 -22.68
C THR A 199 7.83 6.67 -22.99
N LYS A 200 8.20 5.45 -23.36
CA LYS A 200 7.25 4.36 -23.66
C LYS A 200 6.82 3.66 -22.37
N TYR A 201 5.50 3.62 -22.12
CA TYR A 201 4.89 2.98 -20.95
C TYR A 201 4.01 1.81 -21.31
N VAL A 202 3.89 0.88 -20.37
CA VAL A 202 2.96 -0.27 -20.38
C VAL A 202 2.21 -0.29 -19.07
N TYR A 203 0.91 -0.58 -19.15
CA TYR A 203 0.04 -0.70 -18.00
C TYR A 203 -0.61 -2.08 -17.91
N THR A 204 -1.06 -2.41 -16.72
CA THR A 204 -2.01 -3.50 -16.50
C THR A 204 -3.02 -3.07 -15.44
N VAL A 205 -4.30 -3.20 -15.76
CA VAL A 205 -5.39 -3.02 -14.81
C VAL A 205 -5.84 -4.38 -14.33
N ARG A 206 -5.77 -4.60 -13.04
CA ARG A 206 -6.11 -5.87 -12.41
C ARG A 206 -7.32 -5.69 -11.50
N PRO A 207 -8.53 -6.04 -11.96
CA PRO A 207 -9.68 -6.10 -11.07
C PRO A 207 -9.42 -7.11 -9.95
N TYR A 208 -9.94 -6.83 -8.75
CA TYR A 208 -9.85 -7.75 -7.62
C TYR A 208 -11.22 -8.02 -6.97
N LYS A 209 -11.31 -9.18 -6.30
CA LYS A 209 -12.40 -9.57 -5.42
C LYS A 209 -11.84 -9.83 -4.03
N LYS A 210 -12.50 -9.31 -2.98
CA LYS A 210 -12.15 -9.60 -1.61
C LYS A 210 -12.73 -10.95 -1.18
N GLY A 211 -11.92 -11.74 -0.50
CA GLY A 211 -12.32 -12.95 0.21
C GLY A 211 -11.73 -12.89 1.60
N GLY A 212 -12.52 -12.48 2.60
CA GLY A 212 -11.98 -12.01 3.86
C GLY A 212 -11.11 -10.78 3.65
N ASN A 213 -9.94 -10.74 4.29
CA ASN A 213 -8.98 -9.64 4.18
C ASN A 213 -8.07 -9.73 2.94
N VAL A 214 -8.20 -10.80 2.13
CA VAL A 214 -7.33 -11.04 0.97
C VAL A 214 -7.97 -10.49 -0.31
N LYS A 215 -7.18 -9.75 -1.12
CA LYS A 215 -7.55 -9.30 -2.47
C LYS A 215 -7.14 -10.34 -3.50
N TYR A 216 -8.08 -11.02 -4.13
CA TYR A 216 -7.87 -11.99 -5.20
C TYR A 216 -7.90 -11.27 -6.55
N MET A 217 -6.73 -10.97 -7.09
CA MET A 217 -6.58 -10.21 -8.34
C MET A 217 -6.70 -11.10 -9.57
N SER A 218 -7.22 -10.54 -10.68
CA SER A 218 -7.20 -11.20 -12.00
C SER A 218 -5.77 -11.57 -12.41
N ALA A 219 -5.64 -12.43 -13.41
CA ALA A 219 -4.38 -12.60 -14.10
C ALA A 219 -3.94 -11.29 -14.76
N VAL A 220 -2.65 -11.18 -15.06
CA VAL A 220 -2.07 -10.01 -15.73
C VAL A 220 -2.47 -10.04 -17.22
N LYS A 221 -2.89 -8.90 -17.74
CA LYS A 221 -3.00 -8.63 -19.19
C LYS A 221 -2.44 -7.24 -19.45
N LEU A 222 -1.45 -7.15 -20.30
CA LEU A 222 -0.80 -5.90 -20.65
C LEU A 222 -1.71 -5.04 -21.52
N SER A 223 -1.58 -3.71 -21.43
CA SER A 223 -2.13 -2.75 -22.39
C SER A 223 -1.38 -2.81 -23.72
N ASN A 224 -1.84 -2.04 -24.69
CA ASN A 224 -0.95 -1.55 -25.74
C ASN A 224 0.24 -0.78 -25.11
N LYS A 225 1.34 -0.66 -25.85
CA LYS A 225 2.43 0.25 -25.51
C LYS A 225 2.10 1.63 -26.09
N ALA A 226 2.32 2.69 -25.32
CA ALA A 226 2.20 4.05 -25.80
C ALA A 226 3.35 4.90 -25.23
N SER A 227 3.82 5.85 -26.01
CA SER A 227 4.81 6.83 -25.57
C SER A 227 4.12 8.14 -25.23
N THR A 228 4.60 8.82 -24.21
CA THR A 228 4.32 10.22 -24.01
C THR A 228 4.95 11.01 -25.17
N PRO A 229 4.31 12.07 -25.68
CA PRO A 229 4.93 12.98 -26.64
C PRO A 229 6.23 13.59 -26.12
N ALA A 230 7.04 14.13 -27.00
CA ALA A 230 8.15 14.99 -26.62
C ALA A 230 7.61 16.20 -25.83
N ALA A 231 8.39 16.69 -24.89
CA ALA A 231 8.09 17.98 -24.27
C ALA A 231 7.99 19.05 -25.37
N PRO A 232 7.05 20.01 -25.29
CA PRO A 232 6.97 21.09 -26.25
C PRO A 232 8.33 21.78 -26.37
N LYS A 233 8.89 21.84 -27.57
CA LYS A 233 10.02 22.74 -27.82
C LYS A 233 9.49 24.16 -27.67
N VAL A 234 9.98 24.90 -26.69
CA VAL A 234 9.78 26.34 -26.63
C VAL A 234 10.67 26.95 -27.70
N THR A 235 10.10 27.28 -28.86
CA THR A 235 10.76 28.19 -29.80
C THR A 235 10.79 29.57 -29.13
N PRO A 236 11.92 30.20 -28.91
CA PRO A 236 11.94 31.57 -28.42
C PRO A 236 11.31 32.43 -29.48
N SER A 237 10.15 33.02 -29.22
CA SER A 237 9.69 34.19 -29.96
C SER A 237 10.66 35.29 -29.64
N GLY A 238 11.32 35.79 -30.69
CA GLY A 238 12.38 36.78 -30.53
C GLY A 238 11.84 38.08 -29.94
N ASP A 239 12.06 38.24 -28.66
CA ASP A 239 12.12 39.53 -27.98
C ASP A 239 13.32 39.47 -27.03
N THR A 240 14.44 40.07 -27.51
CA THR A 240 15.71 40.13 -26.82
C THR A 240 15.74 41.28 -25.85
N SER A 241 15.14 41.13 -24.68
CA SER A 241 15.53 41.93 -23.52
C SER A 241 15.13 41.25 -22.23
N ASN A 242 16.09 40.91 -21.43
CA ASN A 242 16.17 40.25 -20.14
C ASN A 242 16.24 38.72 -20.14
N SER A 243 17.45 38.29 -20.49
CA SER A 243 18.01 37.00 -20.12
C SER A 243 18.23 36.95 -18.61
N SER A 244 17.42 36.16 -17.90
CA SER A 244 17.91 35.32 -16.81
C SER A 244 16.86 34.23 -16.47
N VAL A 245 17.21 33.05 -16.88
CA VAL A 245 16.90 31.76 -16.18
C VAL A 245 15.50 31.59 -15.62
N MET A 246 14.57 31.14 -16.47
CA MET A 246 13.46 30.26 -16.14
C MET A 246 12.78 29.74 -17.42
N SER A 247 13.38 28.81 -18.14
CA SER A 247 12.88 28.36 -19.46
C SER A 247 12.01 27.11 -19.39
N ASN A 248 11.13 26.96 -18.41
CA ASN A 248 10.23 25.80 -18.42
C ASN A 248 8.87 26.09 -17.79
N THR A 249 8.26 27.24 -18.07
CA THR A 249 6.99 27.53 -17.46
C THR A 249 5.91 27.91 -18.46
N ARG A 250 4.86 27.12 -18.43
CA ARG A 250 3.59 27.24 -19.16
C ARG A 250 2.85 28.56 -18.90
N PHE A 251 3.34 29.40 -17.99
CA PHE A 251 2.76 30.66 -17.57
C PHE A 251 3.81 31.76 -17.58
N THR A 252 3.43 32.95 -18.07
CA THR A 252 4.24 34.15 -18.00
C THR A 252 4.46 34.57 -16.55
N ALA A 253 5.48 35.37 -16.26
CA ALA A 253 5.73 35.92 -14.93
C ALA A 253 4.48 36.65 -14.36
N ALA A 254 3.78 37.40 -15.19
CA ALA A 254 2.54 38.07 -14.81
C ALA A 254 1.40 37.10 -14.45
N GLN A 255 1.25 36.01 -15.22
CA GLN A 255 0.26 34.97 -14.90
C GLN A 255 0.58 34.23 -13.60
N LYS A 256 1.86 33.95 -13.36
CA LYS A 256 2.31 33.36 -12.09
C LYS A 256 2.05 34.27 -10.91
N ASP A 257 2.28 35.55 -11.05
CA ASP A 257 2.04 36.54 -10.02
C ASP A 257 0.53 36.63 -9.69
N VAL A 258 -0.33 36.64 -10.70
CA VAL A 258 -1.78 36.56 -10.49
C VAL A 258 -2.19 35.28 -9.78
N MET A 259 -1.66 34.13 -10.18
CA MET A 259 -1.94 32.85 -9.53
C MET A 259 -1.48 32.83 -8.07
N LYS A 260 -0.30 33.39 -7.77
CA LYS A 260 0.18 33.55 -6.39
C LYS A 260 -0.76 34.43 -5.57
N LYS A 261 -1.21 35.54 -6.12
CA LYS A 261 -2.15 36.47 -5.46
C LYS A 261 -3.49 35.81 -5.14
N ILE A 262 -4.05 35.05 -6.10
CA ILE A 262 -5.31 34.31 -5.90
C ILE A 262 -5.12 33.23 -4.83
N LEU A 263 -4.08 32.41 -4.94
CA LEU A 263 -3.82 31.34 -3.98
C LEU A 263 -3.66 31.90 -2.56
N TYR A 264 -2.89 32.99 -2.45
CA TYR A 264 -2.69 33.66 -1.18
C TYR A 264 -3.97 34.21 -0.56
N ALA A 265 -4.79 34.88 -1.36
CA ALA A 265 -6.05 35.43 -0.89
C ALA A 265 -7.02 34.34 -0.41
N VAL A 266 -7.06 33.21 -1.10
CA VAL A 266 -7.88 32.03 -0.72
C VAL A 266 -7.41 31.44 0.60
N GLU A 267 -6.10 31.17 0.73
CA GLU A 267 -5.54 30.50 1.91
C GLU A 267 -5.50 31.38 3.16
N THR A 268 -5.44 32.69 3.01
CA THR A 268 -5.36 33.64 4.11
C THR A 268 -6.68 34.34 4.46
N GLY A 269 -7.79 33.89 3.86
CA GLY A 269 -9.11 34.51 4.10
C GLY A 269 -9.23 35.93 3.58
N GLY A 270 -8.57 36.25 2.45
CA GLY A 270 -8.73 37.53 1.76
C GLY A 270 -7.62 38.56 2.00
N GLN A 271 -6.48 38.19 2.59
CA GLN A 271 -5.36 39.11 2.72
C GLN A 271 -4.71 39.45 1.37
N VAL A 272 -4.17 40.66 1.27
CA VAL A 272 -3.56 41.15 0.02
C VAL A 272 -2.10 40.68 -0.10
N TYR A 273 -1.80 39.97 -1.17
CA TYR A 273 -0.43 39.56 -1.50
C TYR A 273 0.47 40.78 -1.75
N GLY A 274 1.60 40.83 -1.14
CA GLY A 274 2.56 41.94 -1.23
C GLY A 274 2.89 42.57 0.12
N ASN A 275 2.03 42.43 1.14
CA ASN A 275 2.26 42.93 2.49
C ASN A 275 2.75 41.84 3.49
N GLN A 276 2.85 40.61 3.00
CA GLN A 276 3.31 39.49 3.80
C GLN A 276 4.83 39.47 3.99
N LYS A 277 5.26 38.99 5.14
CA LYS A 277 6.64 38.58 5.35
C LYS A 277 6.79 37.17 4.79
N TYR A 278 7.74 36.93 3.90
CA TYR A 278 7.98 35.61 3.31
C TYR A 278 8.16 34.48 4.33
N GLY A 279 8.55 34.79 5.57
CA GLY A 279 8.61 33.84 6.65
C GLY A 279 7.27 33.19 7.05
N ASP A 280 6.15 33.84 6.74
CA ASP A 280 4.81 33.33 7.08
C ASP A 280 4.34 32.21 6.13
N PHE A 281 5.05 32.04 5.00
CA PHE A 281 4.71 31.07 3.95
C PHE A 281 5.47 29.76 4.01
N THR A 282 6.50 29.71 4.81
CA THR A 282 7.51 28.66 4.74
C THR A 282 7.57 27.93 6.07
N GLU A 283 6.47 27.34 6.50
CA GLU A 283 6.48 26.43 7.62
C GLU A 283 6.32 24.99 7.14
N ALA A 284 7.15 24.10 7.68
CA ALA A 284 7.00 22.67 7.55
C ALA A 284 6.89 22.10 8.97
N PHE A 285 5.70 21.71 9.38
CA PHE A 285 5.46 21.27 10.75
C PHE A 285 4.24 20.34 10.90
N THR A 286 4.22 19.64 12.02
CA THR A 286 3.04 18.91 12.48
C THR A 286 2.34 19.79 13.51
N ASN A 287 1.11 20.23 13.21
CA ASN A 287 0.38 21.28 13.95
C ASN A 287 0.04 20.90 15.39
N SER A 288 -0.26 19.63 15.65
CA SER A 288 -0.63 19.17 16.98
C SER A 288 -0.14 17.76 17.27
N SER A 289 -0.22 17.36 18.53
CA SER A 289 0.09 15.98 18.95
C SER A 289 -0.86 14.94 18.35
N THR A 290 -2.03 15.36 17.87
CA THR A 290 -3.06 14.53 17.26
C THR A 290 -2.95 14.45 15.74
N GLU A 291 -2.23 15.37 15.08
CA GLU A 291 -1.96 15.28 13.65
C GLU A 291 -0.85 14.29 13.35
N TYR A 292 -1.08 13.47 12.34
CA TYR A 292 -0.15 12.41 11.91
C TYR A 292 0.54 12.72 10.59
N ALA A 293 0.38 13.93 10.05
CA ALA A 293 1.00 14.32 8.79
C ALA A 293 1.61 15.72 8.88
N ILE A 294 2.57 15.99 8.02
CA ILE A 294 3.24 17.27 7.91
C ILE A 294 2.46 18.22 7.01
N THR A 295 2.36 19.49 7.42
CA THR A 295 1.88 20.60 6.60
C THR A 295 3.06 21.44 6.12
N ILE A 296 3.11 21.84 4.86
CA ILE A 296 4.17 22.65 4.29
C ILE A 296 3.63 23.80 3.44
N GLY A 297 4.31 24.94 3.53
CA GLY A 297 4.12 26.13 2.71
C GLY A 297 2.81 26.88 2.93
N ALA A 298 2.65 27.97 2.22
CA ALA A 298 1.47 28.85 2.30
C ALA A 298 0.18 28.20 1.82
N GLY A 299 0.27 27.26 0.88
CA GLY A 299 -0.88 26.48 0.40
C GLY A 299 -1.29 25.36 1.35
N GLN A 300 -0.72 25.29 2.54
CA GLN A 300 -1.00 24.26 3.55
C GLN A 300 -1.04 22.84 2.97
N TRP A 301 -0.06 22.52 2.16
CA TRP A 301 0.10 21.19 1.57
C TRP A 301 0.28 20.14 2.66
N TYR A 302 -0.66 19.21 2.74
CA TYR A 302 -0.77 18.26 3.84
C TYR A 302 -0.46 16.83 3.41
N GLY A 303 0.32 16.10 4.21
CA GLY A 303 0.58 14.68 4.06
C GLY A 303 1.07 14.30 2.66
N THR A 304 0.31 13.48 1.95
CA THR A 304 0.65 13.01 0.59
C THR A 304 0.79 14.15 -0.42
N GLU A 305 0.03 15.23 -0.29
CA GLU A 305 0.13 16.37 -1.20
C GLU A 305 1.42 17.17 -0.93
N ALA A 306 1.83 17.31 0.34
CA ALA A 306 3.12 17.88 0.70
C ALA A 306 4.29 17.06 0.08
N GLN A 307 4.20 15.75 0.13
CA GLN A 307 5.16 14.85 -0.50
C GLN A 307 5.19 15.01 -2.03
N ARG A 308 4.03 15.20 -2.66
CA ARG A 308 3.94 15.45 -4.12
C ARG A 308 4.55 16.79 -4.51
N LEU A 309 4.31 17.84 -3.71
CA LEU A 309 4.89 19.15 -3.95
C LEU A 309 6.42 19.09 -3.92
N LEU A 310 7.02 18.45 -2.92
CA LEU A 310 8.49 18.31 -2.85
C LEU A 310 9.04 17.46 -3.99
N LYS A 311 8.35 16.43 -4.45
CA LYS A 311 8.74 15.67 -5.65
C LYS A 311 8.71 16.54 -6.93
N LEU A 312 7.74 17.44 -7.03
CA LEU A 312 7.64 18.37 -8.14
C LEU A 312 8.78 19.41 -8.09
N ILE A 313 9.07 19.94 -6.91
CA ILE A 313 10.18 20.88 -6.69
C ILE A 313 11.51 20.21 -7.08
N HIS A 314 11.78 19.00 -6.61
CA HIS A 314 12.97 18.24 -6.98
C HIS A 314 13.11 18.05 -8.49
N ALA A 315 12.02 17.63 -9.15
CA ALA A 315 12.00 17.44 -10.61
C ALA A 315 12.17 18.73 -11.40
N THR A 316 11.84 19.88 -10.82
CA THR A 316 11.93 21.20 -11.45
C THR A 316 13.31 21.83 -11.21
N MET A 317 13.81 21.73 -9.99
CA MET A 317 15.11 22.26 -9.56
C MET A 317 16.26 21.45 -10.12
N GLY A 318 16.11 20.13 -10.21
CA GLY A 318 17.14 19.18 -10.58
C GLY A 318 17.98 18.71 -9.39
N GLU A 319 18.65 17.57 -9.57
CA GLU A 319 19.42 16.88 -8.52
C GLU A 319 20.52 17.77 -7.93
N ASP A 320 21.27 18.46 -8.77
CA ASP A 320 22.43 19.28 -8.35
C ASP A 320 22.01 20.46 -7.46
N GLU A 321 20.94 21.16 -7.83
CA GLU A 321 20.44 22.30 -7.05
C GLU A 321 19.77 21.84 -5.75
N TRP A 322 19.05 20.73 -5.79
CA TRP A 322 18.47 20.14 -4.59
C TRP A 322 19.54 19.79 -3.57
N ASN A 323 20.62 19.15 -4.01
CA ASN A 323 21.70 18.69 -3.15
C ASN A 323 22.50 19.82 -2.47
N LYS A 324 22.46 21.04 -3.01
CA LYS A 324 23.00 22.23 -2.35
C LYS A 324 22.22 22.64 -1.10
N ILE A 325 20.94 22.28 -1.04
CA ILE A 325 20.02 22.63 0.05
C ILE A 325 19.83 21.47 1.00
N ASP A 326 19.53 20.27 0.47
CA ASP A 326 19.40 19.01 1.22
C ASP A 326 20.79 18.39 1.46
N THR A 327 21.64 19.16 2.16
CA THR A 327 23.02 18.78 2.48
C THR A 327 23.08 17.66 3.50
N GLY A 328 24.20 16.94 3.52
CA GLY A 328 24.41 15.77 4.37
C GLY A 328 24.05 14.49 3.62
N ASN A 329 23.20 13.64 4.16
CA ASN A 329 22.87 12.37 3.56
C ASN A 329 21.55 12.39 2.76
N HIS A 330 21.16 13.52 2.18
CA HIS A 330 19.91 13.70 1.44
C HIS A 330 18.66 13.22 2.22
N TYR A 331 18.59 13.56 3.48
CA TYR A 331 17.57 13.05 4.40
C TYR A 331 16.14 13.46 4.02
N VAL A 332 15.96 14.67 3.46
CA VAL A 332 14.63 15.13 3.04
C VAL A 332 14.21 14.36 1.80
N TRP A 333 15.08 14.20 0.81
CA TRP A 333 14.76 13.42 -0.40
C TRP A 333 14.52 11.94 -0.10
N THR A 334 15.32 11.37 0.78
CA THR A 334 15.12 9.99 1.24
C THR A 334 13.75 9.81 1.91
N ALA A 335 13.34 10.74 2.77
CA ALA A 335 12.03 10.72 3.41
C ALA A 335 10.89 10.90 2.39
N VAL A 336 11.03 11.85 1.45
CA VAL A 336 10.06 12.09 0.36
C VAL A 336 9.85 10.84 -0.50
N CYS A 337 10.88 10.02 -0.69
CA CYS A 337 10.79 8.81 -1.49
C CYS A 337 10.24 7.60 -0.72
N ASN A 338 10.59 7.43 0.53
CA ASN A 338 10.46 6.18 1.26
C ASN A 338 9.44 6.22 2.41
N GLU A 339 9.07 7.38 2.92
CA GLU A 339 8.17 7.50 4.06
C GLU A 339 6.70 7.72 3.64
N ASP A 340 5.76 7.27 4.48
CA ASP A 340 4.32 7.53 4.31
C ASP A 340 3.98 8.86 5.00
N TRP A 341 3.91 9.93 4.25
CA TRP A 341 3.67 11.28 4.75
C TRP A 341 2.26 11.53 5.28
N THR A 342 1.35 10.59 5.16
CA THR A 342 0.07 10.61 5.88
C THR A 342 0.25 10.34 7.37
N LYS A 343 1.41 9.80 7.76
CA LYS A 343 1.80 9.48 9.15
C LYS A 343 3.15 10.11 9.55
N TYR A 344 3.73 10.87 8.63
CA TYR A 344 5.03 11.48 8.83
C TYR A 344 4.92 12.67 9.77
N ARG A 345 5.75 12.69 10.80
CA ARG A 345 5.82 13.79 11.77
C ARG A 345 7.19 14.43 11.73
N ILE A 346 7.19 15.76 11.67
CA ILE A 346 8.41 16.54 11.75
C ILE A 346 8.23 17.71 12.72
N PRO A 347 9.03 17.80 13.79
CA PRO A 347 8.97 18.94 14.70
C PRO A 347 9.38 20.23 13.98
N LYS A 348 8.67 21.34 14.23
CA LYS A 348 8.93 22.67 13.63
C LYS A 348 10.37 23.13 13.80
N SER A 349 10.99 22.84 14.93
CA SER A 349 12.38 23.20 15.24
C SER A 349 13.43 22.25 14.63
N SER A 350 13.00 21.19 13.97
CA SER A 350 13.92 20.17 13.46
C SER A 350 14.76 20.67 12.30
N TRP A 351 15.91 20.03 12.09
CA TRP A 351 16.74 20.30 10.92
C TRP A 351 16.00 20.03 9.59
N ARG A 352 15.22 18.94 9.52
CA ARG A 352 14.44 18.60 8.34
C ARG A 352 13.43 19.67 7.98
N ALA A 353 12.73 20.24 8.98
CA ALA A 353 11.78 21.34 8.76
C ALA A 353 12.50 22.56 8.13
N ARG A 354 13.68 22.90 8.60
CA ARG A 354 14.48 24.03 8.05
C ARG A 354 14.94 23.78 6.61
N VAL A 355 15.30 22.54 6.27
CA VAL A 355 15.67 22.17 4.89
C VAL A 355 14.45 22.26 3.96
N ILE A 356 13.30 21.72 4.38
CA ILE A 356 12.05 21.82 3.59
C ILE A 356 11.68 23.28 3.34
N VAL A 357 11.77 24.14 4.33
CA VAL A 357 11.52 25.59 4.20
C VAL A 357 12.42 26.22 3.13
N LYS A 358 13.71 25.89 3.10
CA LYS A 358 14.64 26.37 2.09
C LYS A 358 14.34 25.85 0.67
N LEU A 359 13.83 24.62 0.57
CA LEU A 359 13.41 24.03 -0.72
C LEU A 359 12.15 24.69 -1.28
N LEU A 360 11.31 25.28 -0.42
CA LEU A 360 10.10 26.00 -0.79
C LEU A 360 10.36 27.46 -1.21
N GLN A 361 11.49 28.04 -0.82
CA GLN A 361 11.94 29.39 -1.16
C GLN A 361 12.56 29.47 -2.56
#